data_793fef4f2852b79292d9148323c9ea0c
#
_entry.id   793fef4f2852b79292d9148323c9ea0c
#
_cell.length_a   1.000
_cell.length_b   1.000
_cell.length_c   1.000
_cell.angle_alpha   90.00
_cell.angle_beta   90.00
_cell.angle_gamma   90.00
#
_symmetry.space_group_name_H-M   'P 1'
#
loop_
_entity.id
_entity.type
_entity.pdbx_description
1 polymer ?
#
loop_
_entity_poly.entity_id
_entity_poly.type
_entity_poly.pdbx_seq_one_letter_code
_entity_poly.pdbx_strand_id
1 'polypeptide(L)'
;MAPAAGQSVAARQRSGFRGCDACVKKSATSGKPYDPEKVWGRVEALFADAEDRKITNARNIFEYVLGGETDPRLLKVRVFSPEIAKKVYRRQTDEAKAKGVSNCPLCAIGPAANAKRVYDFKEMEADHVAAWSKGGDTSEANCQMLCKTHNRAKGNA
;
A
#
# COMPACT_ATOMS: atom_id res chain seq x y z
N MET A 1 -10.88 37.02 -22.61
CA MET A 1 -11.80 36.20 -21.80
C MET A 1 -10.97 35.10 -21.15
N ALA A 2 -10.74 35.18 -19.85
CA ALA A 2 -10.01 34.15 -19.11
C ALA A 2 -10.94 32.95 -18.84
N PRO A 3 -10.45 31.69 -18.89
CA PRO A 3 -11.28 30.56 -18.54
C PRO A 3 -11.50 30.51 -17.02
N ALA A 4 -12.73 30.21 -16.63
CA ALA A 4 -13.16 30.08 -15.25
C ALA A 4 -12.31 29.03 -14.55
N ALA A 5 -11.80 29.39 -13.35
CA ALA A 5 -11.05 28.51 -12.48
C ALA A 5 -11.88 27.27 -12.14
N GLY A 6 -11.38 26.09 -12.54
CA GLY A 6 -11.98 24.81 -12.20
C GLY A 6 -12.05 24.65 -10.70
N GLN A 7 -13.23 24.38 -10.17
CA GLN A 7 -13.43 24.01 -8.78
C GLN A 7 -12.55 22.78 -8.48
N SER A 8 -11.72 22.88 -7.45
CA SER A 8 -10.85 21.78 -7.05
C SER A 8 -11.66 20.51 -6.74
N VAL A 9 -11.11 19.35 -7.04
CA VAL A 9 -11.72 18.03 -6.76
C VAL A 9 -12.17 17.95 -5.29
N ALA A 10 -11.44 18.58 -4.38
CA ALA A 10 -11.77 18.71 -2.96
C ALA A 10 -13.11 19.42 -2.70
N ALA A 11 -13.48 20.43 -3.49
CA ALA A 11 -14.74 21.15 -3.32
C ALA A 11 -15.97 20.31 -3.72
N ARG A 12 -15.84 19.44 -4.71
CA ARG A 12 -16.91 18.50 -5.11
C ARG A 12 -17.14 17.39 -4.08
N GLN A 13 -16.10 16.97 -3.37
CA GLN A 13 -16.20 15.91 -2.37
C GLN A 13 -16.81 16.40 -1.04
N ARG A 14 -16.64 17.68 -0.68
CA ARG A 14 -17.26 18.27 0.50
C ARG A 14 -18.80 18.25 0.48
N SER A 15 -19.40 18.35 -0.72
CA SER A 15 -20.87 18.36 -0.87
C SER A 15 -21.51 16.98 -0.69
N GLY A 16 -20.78 15.89 -0.97
CA GLY A 16 -21.26 14.52 -0.82
C GLY A 16 -21.19 13.98 0.62
N PHE A 17 -20.51 14.70 1.51
CA PHE A 17 -20.20 14.19 2.85
C PHE A 17 -21.21 14.57 3.95
N ARG A 18 -22.23 15.40 3.64
CA ARG A 18 -23.24 15.86 4.63
C ARG A 18 -24.16 14.77 5.19
N GLY A 19 -23.97 13.50 4.84
CA GLY A 19 -24.88 12.42 5.22
C GLY A 19 -24.25 11.14 5.75
N CYS A 20 -22.98 11.15 6.17
CA CYS A 20 -22.37 9.92 6.73
C CYS A 20 -22.55 9.83 8.25
N ASP A 21 -23.79 9.71 8.71
CA ASP A 21 -24.11 9.46 10.13
C ASP A 21 -23.41 8.20 10.69
N ALA A 22 -23.10 7.22 9.85
CA ALA A 22 -22.40 6.01 10.25
C ALA A 22 -20.91 6.25 10.62
N CYS A 23 -20.24 7.22 9.93
CA CYS A 23 -18.86 7.59 10.25
C CYS A 23 -18.79 8.36 11.57
N VAL A 24 -19.76 9.27 11.80
CA VAL A 24 -19.86 10.04 13.03
C VAL A 24 -20.15 9.12 14.23
N LYS A 25 -21.02 8.11 14.07
CA LYS A 25 -21.35 7.15 15.12
C LYS A 25 -20.18 6.27 15.54
N LYS A 26 -19.29 5.87 14.60
CA LYS A 26 -18.08 5.10 14.94
C LYS A 26 -17.04 5.92 15.72
N SER A 27 -16.91 7.22 15.43
CA SER A 27 -16.03 8.11 16.19
C SER A 27 -16.54 8.37 17.60
N ALA A 28 -17.86 8.37 17.81
CA ALA A 28 -18.47 8.52 19.13
C ALA A 28 -18.15 7.38 20.11
N THR A 29 -17.75 6.21 19.61
CA THR A 29 -17.36 5.06 20.47
C THR A 29 -15.96 5.20 21.08
N SER A 30 -15.11 6.09 20.58
CA SER A 30 -13.78 6.34 21.15
C SER A 30 -13.76 7.39 22.28
N GLY A 31 -14.87 8.09 22.52
CA GLY A 31 -15.01 9.08 23.60
C GLY A 31 -14.12 10.32 23.50
N LYS A 32 -13.30 10.44 22.44
CA LYS A 32 -12.42 11.60 22.22
C LYS A 32 -13.03 12.54 21.18
N PRO A 33 -13.15 13.85 21.49
CA PRO A 33 -13.56 14.82 20.49
C PRO A 33 -12.53 14.86 19.36
N TYR A 34 -12.99 14.70 18.11
CA TYR A 34 -12.12 14.88 16.95
C TYR A 34 -12.12 16.34 16.50
N ASP A 35 -10.98 16.80 16.00
CA ASP A 35 -10.82 18.11 15.38
C ASP A 35 -11.10 17.97 13.87
N PRO A 36 -12.22 18.57 13.36
CA PRO A 36 -12.62 18.41 11.98
C PRO A 36 -11.56 18.91 10.98
N GLU A 37 -10.84 19.98 11.31
CA GLU A 37 -9.80 20.53 10.41
C GLU A 37 -8.61 19.60 10.31
N LYS A 38 -8.16 19.02 11.43
CA LYS A 38 -7.07 18.02 11.42
C LYS A 38 -7.46 16.77 10.65
N VAL A 39 -8.68 16.26 10.88
CA VAL A 39 -9.20 15.09 10.15
C VAL A 39 -9.25 15.39 8.66
N TRP A 40 -9.76 16.55 8.27
CA TRP A 40 -9.85 16.94 6.88
C TRP A 40 -8.47 17.08 6.23
N GLY A 41 -7.53 17.79 6.87
CA GLY A 41 -6.16 17.93 6.35
C GLY A 41 -5.46 16.59 6.16
N ARG A 42 -5.70 15.63 7.08
CA ARG A 42 -5.14 14.28 6.95
C ARG A 42 -5.79 13.49 5.81
N VAL A 43 -7.09 13.61 5.65
CA VAL A 43 -7.83 13.01 4.54
C VAL A 43 -7.36 13.57 3.19
N GLU A 44 -7.18 14.89 3.07
CA GLU A 44 -6.64 15.51 1.84
C GLU A 44 -5.23 15.02 1.51
N ALA A 45 -4.36 14.91 2.52
CA ALA A 45 -3.01 14.37 2.33
C ALA A 45 -3.02 12.92 1.82
N LEU A 46 -3.90 12.07 2.37
CA LEU A 46 -4.06 10.69 1.92
C LEU A 46 -4.69 10.60 0.53
N PHE A 47 -5.56 11.54 0.16
CA PHE A 47 -6.10 11.62 -1.20
C PHE A 47 -5.05 12.06 -2.22
N ALA A 48 -4.17 13.00 -1.86
CA ALA A 48 -3.07 13.40 -2.73
C ALA A 48 -2.09 12.25 -2.98
N ASP A 49 -1.88 11.39 -1.97
CA ASP A 49 -1.05 10.19 -2.04
C ASP A 49 -1.77 8.99 -2.72
N ALA A 50 -3.09 9.12 -2.93
CA ALA A 50 -3.94 8.03 -3.41
C ALA A 50 -3.69 7.64 -4.88
N GLU A 51 -3.25 8.57 -5.71
CA GLU A 51 -2.91 8.28 -7.12
C GLU A 51 -1.74 7.30 -7.20
N ASP A 52 -0.71 7.47 -6.37
CA ASP A 52 0.44 6.58 -6.31
C ASP A 52 0.10 5.24 -5.63
N ARG A 53 -0.79 5.26 -4.64
CA ARG A 53 -1.16 4.07 -3.84
C ARG A 53 -2.40 3.34 -4.33
N LYS A 54 -3.07 3.82 -5.37
CA LYS A 54 -4.33 3.25 -5.91
C LYS A 54 -5.42 3.08 -4.85
N ILE A 55 -5.57 4.05 -3.96
CA ILE A 55 -6.67 4.07 -3.00
C ILE A 55 -7.95 4.44 -3.76
N THR A 56 -8.87 3.52 -3.89
CA THR A 56 -10.05 3.68 -4.77
C THR A 56 -11.31 4.14 -4.04
N ASN A 57 -11.31 4.19 -2.69
CA ASN A 57 -12.53 4.44 -1.92
C ASN A 57 -12.32 5.50 -0.85
N ALA A 58 -12.89 6.69 -1.08
CA ALA A 58 -12.88 7.81 -0.17
C ALA A 58 -13.39 7.47 1.25
N ARG A 59 -14.46 6.67 1.35
CA ARG A 59 -15.04 6.25 2.63
C ARG A 59 -14.02 5.53 3.50
N ASN A 60 -13.21 4.68 2.92
CA ASN A 60 -12.20 3.93 3.64
C ASN A 60 -11.10 4.83 4.23
N ILE A 61 -10.76 5.93 3.53
CA ILE A 61 -9.80 6.93 4.03
C ILE A 61 -10.36 7.60 5.28
N PHE A 62 -11.63 8.00 5.27
CA PHE A 62 -12.27 8.58 6.44
C PHE A 62 -12.36 7.59 7.61
N GLU A 63 -12.74 6.33 7.34
CA GLU A 63 -12.78 5.29 8.36
C GLU A 63 -11.40 5.05 8.98
N TYR A 64 -10.36 5.07 8.17
CA TYR A 64 -8.96 4.93 8.61
C TYR A 64 -8.53 6.10 9.51
N VAL A 65 -8.74 7.35 9.06
CA VAL A 65 -8.35 8.55 9.83
C VAL A 65 -9.14 8.66 11.12
N LEU A 66 -10.47 8.46 11.09
CA LEU A 66 -11.33 8.50 12.27
C LEU A 66 -11.07 7.34 13.24
N GLY A 67 -10.57 6.21 12.74
CA GLY A 67 -10.11 5.07 13.54
C GLY A 67 -8.72 5.25 14.16
N GLY A 68 -8.12 6.45 14.04
CA GLY A 68 -6.81 6.76 14.60
C GLY A 68 -5.64 6.16 13.80
N GLU A 69 -5.86 5.90 12.53
CA GLU A 69 -4.85 5.37 11.58
C GLU A 69 -4.23 4.01 12.00
N THR A 70 -4.99 3.21 12.74
CA THR A 70 -4.51 1.94 13.32
C THR A 70 -4.62 0.75 12.38
N ASP A 71 -5.56 0.76 11.42
CA ASP A 71 -5.75 -0.35 10.48
C ASP A 71 -5.51 0.06 9.02
N PRO A 72 -4.27 -0.08 8.49
CA PRO A 72 -3.93 0.29 7.11
C PRO A 72 -4.72 -0.49 6.05
N ARG A 73 -5.32 -1.64 6.40
CA ARG A 73 -6.14 -2.45 5.47
C ARG A 73 -7.39 -1.73 5.01
N LEU A 74 -7.88 -0.76 5.81
CA LEU A 74 -9.00 0.11 5.43
C LEU A 74 -8.71 0.89 4.15
N LEU A 75 -7.46 1.27 3.92
CA LEU A 75 -7.05 1.97 2.70
C LEU A 75 -7.07 1.08 1.44
N LYS A 76 -7.18 -0.25 1.61
CA LYS A 76 -7.16 -1.25 0.52
C LYS A 76 -5.97 -1.11 -0.43
N VAL A 77 -4.85 -0.62 0.07
CA VAL A 77 -3.60 -0.53 -0.69
C VAL A 77 -3.03 -1.93 -0.89
N ARG A 78 -3.11 -2.43 -2.13
CA ARG A 78 -2.60 -3.77 -2.50
C ARG A 78 -1.28 -3.74 -3.26
N VAL A 79 -0.81 -2.56 -3.61
CA VAL A 79 0.40 -2.39 -4.43
C VAL A 79 1.45 -1.69 -3.58
N PHE A 80 2.62 -2.29 -3.50
CA PHE A 80 3.77 -1.65 -2.84
C PHE A 80 4.20 -0.41 -3.63
N SER A 81 4.57 0.66 -2.91
CA SER A 81 5.13 1.83 -3.58
C SER A 81 6.48 1.48 -4.23
N PRO A 82 6.86 2.19 -5.31
CA PRO A 82 8.14 1.98 -5.98
C PRO A 82 9.34 2.12 -5.04
N GLU A 83 9.24 2.98 -4.02
CA GLU A 83 10.28 3.21 -3.01
C GLU A 83 10.46 1.97 -2.12
N ILE A 84 9.37 1.39 -1.62
CA ILE A 84 9.39 0.16 -0.84
C ILE A 84 9.98 -0.98 -1.67
N ALA A 85 9.49 -1.16 -2.91
CA ALA A 85 9.99 -2.20 -3.78
C ALA A 85 11.51 -2.08 -4.05
N LYS A 86 12.00 -0.86 -4.34
CA LYS A 86 13.44 -0.61 -4.55
C LYS A 86 14.27 -0.86 -3.29
N LYS A 87 13.76 -0.45 -2.11
CA LYS A 87 14.44 -0.64 -0.83
C LYS A 87 14.56 -2.12 -0.48
N VAL A 88 13.46 -2.87 -0.61
CA VAL A 88 13.44 -4.32 -0.37
C VAL A 88 14.33 -5.05 -1.37
N TYR A 89 14.29 -4.68 -2.65
CA TYR A 89 15.17 -5.25 -3.67
C TYR A 89 16.66 -5.10 -3.31
N ARG A 90 17.09 -3.89 -2.92
CA ARG A 90 18.49 -3.63 -2.54
C ARG A 90 18.90 -4.50 -1.37
N ARG A 91 18.16 -4.45 -0.25
CA ARG A 91 18.42 -5.25 0.95
C ARG A 91 18.52 -6.73 0.61
N GLN A 92 17.51 -7.28 -0.08
CA GLN A 92 17.43 -8.69 -0.43
C GLN A 92 18.56 -9.13 -1.38
N THR A 93 18.95 -8.23 -2.31
CA THR A 93 20.06 -8.50 -3.25
C THR A 93 21.41 -8.49 -2.55
N ASP A 94 21.64 -7.55 -1.63
CA ASP A 94 22.90 -7.49 -0.86
C ASP A 94 23.05 -8.70 0.06
N GLU A 95 21.99 -9.12 0.74
CA GLU A 95 21.97 -10.33 1.55
C GLU A 95 22.21 -11.60 0.71
N ALA A 96 21.60 -11.68 -0.46
CA ALA A 96 21.76 -12.81 -1.38
C ALA A 96 23.20 -12.92 -1.90
N LYS A 97 23.80 -11.79 -2.29
CA LYS A 97 25.20 -11.74 -2.72
C LYS A 97 26.16 -12.17 -1.60
N ALA A 98 25.93 -11.70 -0.39
CA ALA A 98 26.74 -12.08 0.77
C ALA A 98 26.68 -13.59 1.07
N LYS A 99 25.52 -14.22 0.83
CA LYS A 99 25.31 -15.67 1.02
C LYS A 99 25.64 -16.52 -0.21
N GLY A 100 25.92 -15.92 -1.37
CA GLY A 100 26.18 -16.64 -2.62
C GLY A 100 24.94 -17.38 -3.16
N VAL A 101 23.73 -16.87 -2.91
CA VAL A 101 22.45 -17.46 -3.31
C VAL A 101 21.66 -16.51 -4.21
N SER A 102 20.51 -16.97 -4.73
CA SER A 102 19.61 -16.12 -5.52
C SER A 102 18.96 -15.04 -4.67
N ASN A 103 18.77 -13.85 -5.25
CA ASN A 103 17.97 -12.80 -4.64
C ASN A 103 16.44 -13.03 -4.77
N CYS A 104 16.00 -14.08 -5.45
CA CYS A 104 14.64 -14.59 -5.37
C CYS A 104 14.59 -15.71 -4.31
N PRO A 105 13.88 -15.56 -3.19
CA PRO A 105 13.85 -16.55 -2.12
C PRO A 105 13.44 -17.96 -2.59
N LEU A 106 12.48 -18.02 -3.51
CA LEU A 106 12.01 -19.30 -4.06
C LEU A 106 13.02 -19.95 -5.02
N CYS A 107 13.84 -19.15 -5.73
CA CYS A 107 14.96 -19.68 -6.48
C CYS A 107 16.08 -20.19 -5.57
N ALA A 108 16.35 -19.49 -4.48
CA ALA A 108 17.42 -19.85 -3.54
C ALA A 108 17.22 -21.22 -2.90
N ILE A 109 15.96 -21.64 -2.66
CA ILE A 109 15.62 -22.97 -2.11
C ILE A 109 15.23 -23.98 -3.18
N GLY A 110 15.10 -23.56 -4.42
CA GLY A 110 14.68 -24.39 -5.56
C GLY A 110 15.81 -25.21 -6.19
N PRO A 111 15.50 -25.94 -7.27
CA PRO A 111 16.49 -26.74 -7.99
C PRO A 111 17.63 -25.88 -8.54
N ALA A 112 18.81 -26.47 -8.60
CA ALA A 112 20.12 -25.83 -8.71
C ALA A 112 20.33 -24.78 -9.84
N ALA A 113 19.60 -24.83 -10.94
CA ALA A 113 19.82 -23.98 -12.11
C ALA A 113 19.74 -22.46 -11.81
N ASN A 114 18.83 -22.05 -10.94
CA ASN A 114 18.64 -20.64 -10.58
C ASN A 114 18.98 -20.32 -9.11
N ALA A 115 19.47 -21.30 -8.35
CA ALA A 115 19.72 -21.16 -6.92
C ALA A 115 20.76 -20.07 -6.57
N LYS A 116 21.62 -19.71 -7.51
CA LYS A 116 22.65 -18.66 -7.36
C LYS A 116 22.41 -17.45 -8.26
N ARG A 117 21.31 -17.43 -9.04
CA ARG A 117 21.05 -16.35 -9.98
C ARG A 117 20.62 -15.09 -9.25
N VAL A 118 21.32 -14.00 -9.47
CA VAL A 118 20.92 -12.66 -9.05
C VAL A 118 20.16 -11.99 -10.19
N TYR A 119 18.90 -11.68 -9.97
CA TYR A 119 18.02 -11.05 -10.93
C TYR A 119 18.12 -9.52 -10.85
N ASP A 120 18.01 -8.83 -11.97
CA ASP A 120 17.85 -7.38 -12.02
C ASP A 120 16.47 -6.95 -11.49
N PHE A 121 16.36 -5.70 -11.01
CA PHE A 121 15.09 -5.16 -10.50
C PHE A 121 13.93 -5.32 -11.49
N LYS A 122 14.19 -5.08 -12.79
CA LYS A 122 13.19 -5.24 -13.87
C LYS A 122 12.72 -6.68 -14.11
N GLU A 123 13.46 -7.68 -13.64
CA GLU A 123 13.11 -9.10 -13.73
C GLU A 123 12.35 -9.60 -12.51
N MET A 124 12.18 -8.74 -11.51
CA MET A 124 11.51 -9.07 -10.25
C MET A 124 10.24 -8.23 -10.07
N GLU A 125 9.35 -8.72 -9.23
CA GLU A 125 8.10 -8.06 -8.84
C GLU A 125 7.96 -8.11 -7.32
N ALA A 126 7.42 -7.02 -6.75
CA ALA A 126 7.11 -6.97 -5.32
C ALA A 126 5.87 -7.82 -5.03
N ASP A 127 5.97 -8.67 -4.03
CA ASP A 127 4.93 -9.58 -3.62
C ASP A 127 4.78 -9.57 -2.09
N HIS A 128 3.59 -9.93 -1.61
CA HIS A 128 3.30 -10.05 -0.20
C HIS A 128 3.82 -11.39 0.35
N VAL A 129 4.59 -11.38 1.43
CA VAL A 129 5.00 -12.60 2.14
C VAL A 129 3.75 -13.30 2.68
N ALA A 130 2.96 -12.61 3.48
CA ALA A 130 1.61 -13.03 3.85
C ALA A 130 0.62 -12.42 2.86
N ALA A 131 -0.13 -13.26 2.15
CA ALA A 131 -1.05 -12.81 1.10
C ALA A 131 -2.07 -11.79 1.62
N TRP A 132 -2.35 -10.75 0.83
CA TRP A 132 -3.38 -9.75 1.15
C TRP A 132 -4.73 -10.37 1.46
N SER A 133 -5.14 -11.39 0.70
CA SER A 133 -6.39 -12.12 0.88
C SER A 133 -6.48 -12.85 2.23
N LYS A 134 -5.34 -13.12 2.85
CA LYS A 134 -5.21 -13.79 4.15
C LYS A 134 -4.92 -12.81 5.30
N GLY A 135 -5.12 -11.50 5.07
CA GLY A 135 -4.93 -10.46 6.08
C GLY A 135 -3.54 -9.83 6.14
N GLY A 136 -2.66 -10.14 5.18
CA GLY A 136 -1.37 -9.47 5.05
C GLY A 136 -1.53 -7.99 4.72
N ASP A 137 -0.68 -7.15 5.27
CA ASP A 137 -0.63 -5.71 5.00
C ASP A 137 0.35 -5.39 3.85
N THR A 138 0.36 -4.13 3.40
CA THR A 138 1.29 -3.64 2.38
C THR A 138 2.43 -2.82 3.02
N SER A 139 2.97 -3.34 4.14
CA SER A 139 4.16 -2.79 4.79
C SER A 139 5.46 -3.30 4.17
N GLU A 140 6.57 -2.58 4.39
CA GLU A 140 7.90 -3.05 3.97
C GLU A 140 8.26 -4.42 4.57
N ALA A 141 7.82 -4.68 5.81
CA ALA A 141 8.08 -5.94 6.50
C ALA A 141 7.40 -7.13 5.82
N ASN A 142 6.24 -6.90 5.19
CA ASN A 142 5.49 -7.93 4.45
C ASN A 142 5.81 -7.93 2.95
N CYS A 143 6.82 -7.16 2.50
CA CYS A 143 7.23 -7.09 1.11
C CYS A 143 8.42 -8.01 0.85
N GLN A 144 8.33 -8.80 -0.22
CA GLN A 144 9.44 -9.56 -0.78
C GLN A 144 9.55 -9.33 -2.29
N MET A 145 10.75 -9.47 -2.83
CA MET A 145 10.95 -9.46 -4.28
C MET A 145 11.02 -10.89 -4.80
N LEU A 146 10.17 -11.24 -5.75
CA LEU A 146 10.19 -12.52 -6.44
C LEU A 146 10.55 -12.32 -7.92
N CYS A 147 11.24 -13.27 -8.52
CA CYS A 147 11.37 -13.29 -9.98
C CYS A 147 9.97 -13.46 -10.60
N LYS A 148 9.74 -12.88 -11.77
CA LYS A 148 8.43 -12.89 -12.45
C LYS A 148 7.82 -14.28 -12.58
N THR A 149 8.63 -15.30 -12.81
CA THR A 149 8.16 -16.69 -12.90
C THR A 149 7.57 -17.16 -11.58
N HIS A 150 8.29 -16.96 -10.47
CA HIS A 150 7.81 -17.38 -9.15
C HIS A 150 6.65 -16.53 -8.64
N ASN A 151 6.66 -15.22 -8.93
CA ASN A 151 5.53 -14.35 -8.56
C ASN A 151 4.22 -14.82 -9.22
N ARG A 152 4.27 -15.12 -10.51
CA ARG A 152 3.11 -15.66 -11.25
C ARG A 152 2.69 -17.04 -10.79
N ALA A 153 3.64 -17.92 -10.48
CA ALA A 153 3.35 -19.26 -9.98
C ALA A 153 2.75 -19.24 -8.57
N LYS A 154 3.21 -18.33 -7.71
CA LYS A 154 2.66 -18.17 -6.35
C LYS A 154 1.21 -17.70 -6.37
N GLY A 155 0.84 -16.78 -7.27
CA GLY A 155 -0.52 -16.25 -7.34
C GLY A 155 -1.00 -15.67 -6.01
N ASN A 156 -2.17 -16.10 -5.55
CA ASN A 156 -2.77 -15.72 -4.27
C ASN A 156 -2.62 -16.79 -3.18
N ALA A 157 -1.58 -17.62 -3.27
CA ALA A 157 -1.33 -18.71 -2.33
C ALA A 157 -0.99 -18.24 -0.91
#